data_e1c6f7be7213a2137516af9c5384176f
#
_entry.id   e1c6f7be7213a2137516af9c5384176f
#
_cell.length_a   1.000
_cell.length_b   1.000
_cell.length_c   1.000
_cell.angle_alpha   90.00
_cell.angle_beta   90.00
_cell.angle_gamma   90.00
#
_symmetry.space_group_name_H-M   'P 1'
#
loop_
_entity.id
_entity.type
_entity.pdbx_description
1 polymer ?
#
loop_
_entity_poly.entity_id
_entity_poly.type
_entity_poly.pdbx_seq_one_letter_code
_entity_poly.pdbx_strand_id
1 'polypeptide(L)'
;MRLSGAVRSFTDEDIPDSLLWAVLDSARFAPSGGNRQGWSVIVVKDPTLRRTIRDHYVVSWREYMAHVHAGLVPFAPKSDGSWHEPAVDLIAARLIPQPSEFADNLERVPVLLIVVVDLTQLAVTDNGLTRQSIVGGASIYPFVQNILLSANAMGLGGVVTTVITRQEEALRPVLRLPRPWAIAALVALGHPVRPVRRLSRREVSEFTVIDHFKGLPLVPGPGSPASTHTELGREPAGRGGQRK
;
A
#
# COMPACT_ATOMS: atom_id res chain seq x y z
N MET A 1 -11.14 -5.91 9.04
CA MET A 1 -10.28 -4.70 9.10
C MET A 1 -9.10 -4.81 10.09
N ARG A 2 -9.33 -5.13 11.38
CA ARG A 2 -8.24 -5.12 12.39
C ARG A 2 -7.09 -6.10 12.12
N LEU A 3 -7.28 -7.10 11.27
CA LEU A 3 -6.29 -8.10 10.88
C LEU A 3 -5.79 -7.95 9.44
N SER A 4 -6.24 -6.91 8.71
CA SER A 4 -5.83 -6.63 7.34
C SER A 4 -4.51 -5.85 7.33
N GLY A 5 -3.42 -6.51 7.67
CA GLY A 5 -2.06 -5.97 7.58
C GLY A 5 -1.38 -6.35 6.27
N ALA A 6 -0.27 -5.67 5.95
CA ALA A 6 0.53 -5.99 4.77
C ALA A 6 1.18 -7.37 4.90
N VAL A 7 0.85 -8.28 3.98
CA VAL A 7 1.45 -9.62 3.85
C VAL A 7 2.37 -9.60 2.64
N ARG A 8 3.61 -10.06 2.80
CA ARG A 8 4.65 -10.13 1.76
C ARG A 8 5.27 -11.51 1.61
N SER A 9 4.82 -12.49 2.42
CA SER A 9 5.25 -13.88 2.34
C SER A 9 4.01 -14.75 2.16
N PHE A 10 3.95 -15.48 1.05
CA PHE A 10 2.81 -16.25 0.61
C PHE A 10 3.21 -17.72 0.44
N THR A 11 2.24 -18.63 0.58
CA THR A 11 2.41 -20.02 0.17
C THR A 11 2.37 -20.11 -1.35
N ASP A 12 2.78 -21.26 -1.90
CA ASP A 12 2.70 -21.54 -3.34
C ASP A 12 1.29 -22.00 -3.78
N GLU A 13 0.30 -21.91 -2.89
CA GLU A 13 -1.07 -22.32 -3.19
C GLU A 13 -1.71 -21.39 -4.22
N ASP A 14 -2.23 -21.97 -5.28
CA ASP A 14 -2.89 -21.26 -6.36
C ASP A 14 -4.19 -20.58 -5.89
N ILE A 15 -4.46 -19.42 -6.44
CA ILE A 15 -5.70 -18.68 -6.24
C ILE A 15 -6.56 -18.86 -7.50
N PRO A 16 -7.71 -19.54 -7.42
CA PRO A 16 -8.57 -19.73 -8.58
C PRO A 16 -9.16 -18.38 -9.04
N ASP A 17 -9.34 -18.25 -10.36
CA ASP A 17 -9.88 -17.04 -10.98
C ASP A 17 -11.26 -16.67 -10.42
N SER A 18 -12.06 -17.65 -10.01
CA SER A 18 -13.36 -17.39 -9.38
C SER A 18 -13.24 -16.67 -8.03
N LEU A 19 -12.22 -16.99 -7.24
CA LEU A 19 -11.96 -16.31 -5.97
C LEU A 19 -11.43 -14.89 -6.23
N LEU A 20 -10.51 -14.73 -7.17
CA LEU A 20 -10.03 -13.40 -7.56
C LEU A 20 -11.17 -12.54 -8.12
N TRP A 21 -12.04 -13.12 -8.94
CA TRP A 21 -13.23 -12.42 -9.44
C TRP A 21 -14.11 -11.93 -8.30
N ALA A 22 -14.41 -12.77 -7.29
CA ALA A 22 -15.22 -12.39 -6.13
C ALA A 22 -14.56 -11.25 -5.31
N VAL A 23 -13.23 -11.25 -5.18
CA VAL A 23 -12.48 -10.15 -4.55
C VAL A 23 -12.70 -8.85 -5.32
N LEU A 24 -12.55 -8.87 -6.64
CA LEU A 24 -12.69 -7.68 -7.48
C LEU A 24 -14.15 -7.22 -7.59
N ASP A 25 -15.11 -8.15 -7.61
CA ASP A 25 -16.54 -7.83 -7.58
C ASP A 25 -16.94 -7.08 -6.31
N SER A 26 -16.43 -7.51 -5.17
CA SER A 26 -16.62 -6.79 -3.90
C SER A 26 -15.92 -5.43 -3.91
N ALA A 27 -14.72 -5.34 -4.49
CA ALA A 27 -13.91 -4.13 -4.50
C ALA A 27 -14.52 -3.01 -5.35
N ARG A 28 -15.22 -3.33 -6.43
CA ARG A 28 -15.81 -2.36 -7.38
C ARG A 28 -16.84 -1.41 -6.76
N PHE A 29 -17.33 -1.69 -5.56
CA PHE A 29 -18.23 -0.81 -4.81
C PHE A 29 -17.50 0.34 -4.09
N ALA A 30 -16.21 0.53 -4.36
CA ALA A 30 -15.47 1.69 -3.87
C ALA A 30 -16.05 3.00 -4.42
N PRO A 31 -16.07 4.08 -3.62
CA PRO A 31 -16.50 5.38 -4.11
C PRO A 31 -15.49 5.97 -5.11
N SER A 32 -15.98 6.73 -6.06
CA SER A 32 -15.17 7.58 -6.95
C SER A 32 -15.89 8.87 -7.27
N GLY A 33 -15.16 9.95 -7.52
CA GLY A 33 -15.72 11.25 -7.83
C GLY A 33 -16.70 11.18 -9.00
N GLY A 34 -17.96 11.56 -8.77
CA GLY A 34 -19.03 11.46 -9.77
C GLY A 34 -19.32 10.02 -10.23
N ASN A 35 -18.95 9.02 -9.44
CA ASN A 35 -19.08 7.59 -9.79
C ASN A 35 -18.45 7.21 -11.15
N ARG A 36 -17.32 7.86 -11.50
CA ARG A 36 -16.67 7.66 -12.81
C ARG A 36 -15.93 6.34 -12.93
N GLN A 37 -15.51 5.73 -11.79
CA GLN A 37 -14.87 4.41 -11.75
C GLN A 37 -13.68 4.29 -12.73
N GLY A 38 -12.82 5.31 -12.75
CA GLY A 38 -11.72 5.46 -13.72
C GLY A 38 -10.57 4.44 -13.55
N TRP A 39 -10.72 3.42 -12.71
CA TRP A 39 -9.75 2.36 -12.52
C TRP A 39 -9.91 1.22 -13.51
N SER A 40 -8.82 0.52 -13.78
CA SER A 40 -8.79 -0.80 -14.39
C SER A 40 -7.74 -1.67 -13.72
N VAL A 41 -7.83 -2.98 -13.89
CA VAL A 41 -6.91 -3.94 -13.27
C VAL A 41 -6.33 -4.86 -14.34
N ILE A 42 -5.02 -4.91 -14.41
CA ILE A 42 -4.29 -5.90 -15.21
C ILE A 42 -3.93 -7.06 -14.29
N VAL A 43 -4.52 -8.22 -14.50
CA VAL A 43 -4.15 -9.47 -13.83
C VAL A 43 -2.95 -10.06 -14.57
N VAL A 44 -1.78 -10.06 -13.91
CA VAL A 44 -0.53 -10.47 -14.55
C VAL A 44 -0.35 -11.98 -14.40
N LYS A 45 -0.60 -12.73 -15.47
CA LYS A 45 -0.46 -14.20 -15.51
C LYS A 45 0.77 -14.67 -16.29
N ASP A 46 1.15 -13.96 -17.36
CA ASP A 46 2.29 -14.35 -18.20
C ASP A 46 3.60 -14.35 -17.41
N PRO A 47 4.34 -15.48 -17.38
CA PRO A 47 5.56 -15.60 -16.58
C PRO A 47 6.69 -14.65 -17.02
N THR A 48 6.74 -14.28 -18.31
CA THR A 48 7.76 -13.36 -18.82
C THR A 48 7.43 -11.94 -18.39
N LEU A 49 6.16 -11.55 -18.49
CA LEU A 49 5.69 -10.25 -18.00
C LEU A 49 5.91 -10.11 -16.48
N ARG A 50 5.65 -11.19 -15.72
CA ARG A 50 5.89 -11.19 -14.25
C ARG A 50 7.36 -10.92 -13.92
N ARG A 51 8.30 -11.60 -14.62
CA ARG A 51 9.75 -11.36 -14.46
C ARG A 51 10.13 -9.93 -14.83
N THR A 52 9.61 -9.40 -15.94
CA THR A 52 9.86 -8.03 -16.37
C THR A 52 9.40 -7.03 -15.29
N ILE A 53 8.19 -7.22 -14.74
CA ILE A 53 7.67 -6.37 -13.66
C ILE A 53 8.55 -6.48 -12.41
N ARG A 54 8.99 -7.68 -12.03
CA ARG A 54 9.91 -7.90 -10.91
C ARG A 54 11.22 -7.13 -11.11
N ASP A 55 11.83 -7.21 -12.29
CA ASP A 55 13.10 -6.56 -12.58
C ASP A 55 12.99 -5.03 -12.45
N HIS A 56 11.91 -4.43 -12.94
CA HIS A 56 11.62 -3.02 -12.75
C HIS A 56 11.30 -2.67 -11.29
N TYR A 57 10.57 -3.55 -10.59
CA TYR A 57 10.25 -3.34 -9.18
C TYR A 57 11.52 -3.31 -8.30
N VAL A 58 12.47 -4.21 -8.54
CA VAL A 58 13.76 -4.26 -7.82
C VAL A 58 14.55 -2.96 -7.98
N VAL A 59 14.54 -2.34 -9.18
CA VAL A 59 15.17 -1.03 -9.38
C VAL A 59 14.55 0.02 -8.47
N SER A 60 13.23 0.12 -8.46
CA SER A 60 12.51 1.07 -7.61
C SER A 60 12.67 0.76 -6.11
N TRP A 61 12.76 -0.51 -5.75
CA TRP A 61 13.04 -0.94 -4.38
C TRP A 61 14.41 -0.46 -3.89
N ARG A 62 15.44 -0.55 -4.74
CA ARG A 62 16.79 -0.04 -4.42
C ARG A 62 16.77 1.47 -4.18
N GLU A 63 16.08 2.23 -5.03
CA GLU A 63 15.90 3.67 -4.86
C GLU A 63 15.19 4.01 -3.54
N TYR A 64 14.13 3.24 -3.20
CA TYR A 64 13.40 3.39 -1.94
C TYR A 64 14.32 3.14 -0.73
N MET A 65 15.07 2.05 -0.75
CA MET A 65 15.96 1.66 0.35
C MET A 65 17.14 2.62 0.55
N ALA A 66 17.61 3.26 -0.51
CA ALA A 66 18.64 4.29 -0.39
C ALA A 66 18.20 5.46 0.51
N HIS A 67 16.94 5.90 0.39
CA HIS A 67 16.38 6.91 1.30
C HIS A 67 16.29 6.38 2.73
N VAL A 68 15.81 5.15 2.93
CA VAL A 68 15.71 4.52 4.26
C VAL A 68 17.08 4.45 4.94
N HIS A 69 18.12 4.03 4.20
CA HIS A 69 19.48 3.93 4.74
C HIS A 69 20.09 5.31 5.05
N ALA A 70 19.67 6.34 4.33
CA ALA A 70 20.04 7.74 4.64
C ALA A 70 19.23 8.33 5.80
N GLY A 71 18.35 7.55 6.47
CA GLY A 71 17.48 8.03 7.55
C GLY A 71 16.35 8.95 7.10
N LEU A 72 16.01 8.95 5.81
CA LEU A 72 15.01 9.80 5.20
C LEU A 72 13.68 9.07 5.00
N VAL A 73 12.59 9.82 4.96
CA VAL A 73 11.31 9.31 4.46
C VAL A 73 11.40 9.22 2.92
N PRO A 74 11.25 8.01 2.34
CA PRO A 74 11.43 7.85 0.90
C PRO A 74 10.49 8.71 0.08
N PHE A 75 11.07 9.51 -0.83
CA PHE A 75 10.33 10.40 -1.74
C PHE A 75 9.37 11.38 -1.05
N ALA A 76 9.64 11.74 0.21
CA ALA A 76 8.83 12.73 0.91
C ALA A 76 8.98 14.12 0.26
N PRO A 77 7.92 14.94 0.25
CA PRO A 77 8.02 16.35 -0.12
C PRO A 77 8.86 17.12 0.91
N LYS A 78 9.20 18.37 0.59
CA LYS A 78 9.81 19.31 1.55
C LYS A 78 8.87 19.60 2.72
N SER A 79 9.40 20.24 3.76
CA SER A 79 8.63 20.62 4.95
C SER A 79 7.44 21.55 4.67
N ASP A 80 7.49 22.30 3.57
CA ASP A 80 6.39 23.14 3.09
C ASP A 80 5.36 22.39 2.23
N GLY A 81 5.55 21.07 2.03
CA GLY A 81 4.70 20.22 1.22
C GLY A 81 4.94 20.32 -0.28
N SER A 82 5.93 21.10 -0.74
CA SER A 82 6.30 21.18 -2.14
C SER A 82 7.17 19.99 -2.56
N TRP A 83 7.13 19.66 -3.85
CA TRP A 83 7.98 18.61 -4.40
C TRP A 83 9.42 19.09 -4.58
N HIS A 84 10.36 18.18 -4.45
CA HIS A 84 11.77 18.42 -4.74
C HIS A 84 12.43 17.18 -5.35
N GLU A 85 13.62 17.35 -5.88
CA GLU A 85 14.43 16.22 -6.30
C GLU A 85 14.78 15.31 -5.12
N PRO A 86 14.94 13.99 -5.37
CA PRO A 86 15.34 13.04 -4.33
C PRO A 86 16.65 13.47 -3.66
N ALA A 87 16.68 13.34 -2.33
CA ALA A 87 17.85 13.70 -1.52
C ALA A 87 18.98 12.65 -1.57
N VAL A 88 18.84 11.61 -2.39
CA VAL A 88 19.82 10.54 -2.60
C VAL A 88 20.15 10.41 -4.08
N ASP A 89 21.36 10.00 -4.41
CA ASP A 89 21.74 9.68 -5.80
C ASP A 89 21.02 8.38 -6.24
N LEU A 90 19.95 8.54 -7.01
CA LEU A 90 19.17 7.42 -7.50
C LEU A 90 19.92 6.55 -8.52
N ILE A 91 20.88 7.12 -9.28
CA ILE A 91 21.67 6.37 -10.26
C ILE A 91 22.59 5.42 -9.52
N ALA A 92 23.32 5.93 -8.53
CA ALA A 92 24.17 5.09 -7.68
C ALA A 92 23.34 4.06 -6.90
N ALA A 93 22.18 4.44 -6.37
CA ALA A 93 21.30 3.56 -5.62
C ALA A 93 20.85 2.32 -6.40
N ARG A 94 20.57 2.47 -7.70
CA ARG A 94 20.16 1.36 -8.59
C ARG A 94 21.21 0.25 -8.71
N LEU A 95 22.47 0.60 -8.50
CA LEU A 95 23.62 -0.32 -8.60
C LEU A 95 23.90 -1.07 -7.29
N ILE A 96 23.37 -0.59 -6.17
CA ILE A 96 23.60 -1.16 -4.84
C ILE A 96 22.55 -2.26 -4.58
N PRO A 97 22.96 -3.53 -4.42
CA PRO A 97 22.03 -4.62 -4.09
C PRO A 97 21.28 -4.33 -2.78
N GLN A 98 19.97 -4.53 -2.81
CA GLN A 98 19.09 -4.39 -1.64
C GLN A 98 18.24 -5.66 -1.53
N PRO A 99 18.78 -6.75 -0.95
CA PRO A 99 18.07 -8.02 -0.85
C PRO A 99 16.71 -7.87 -0.16
N SER A 100 15.70 -8.45 -0.76
CA SER A 100 14.34 -8.50 -0.22
C SER A 100 13.64 -9.74 -0.73
N GLU A 101 13.27 -10.63 0.19
CA GLU A 101 12.54 -11.85 -0.18
C GLU A 101 11.31 -11.55 -1.06
N PHE A 102 10.58 -10.50 -0.74
CA PHE A 102 9.41 -10.09 -1.51
C PHE A 102 9.77 -9.47 -2.86
N ALA A 103 10.71 -8.51 -2.90
CA ALA A 103 11.05 -7.81 -4.14
C ALA A 103 11.73 -8.74 -5.14
N ASP A 104 12.67 -9.57 -4.67
CA ASP A 104 13.47 -10.46 -5.50
C ASP A 104 12.67 -11.66 -6.04
N ASN A 105 11.54 -11.99 -5.42
CA ASN A 105 10.66 -13.09 -5.82
C ASN A 105 9.24 -12.63 -6.20
N LEU A 106 9.07 -11.36 -6.57
CA LEU A 106 7.76 -10.79 -6.88
C LEU A 106 7.01 -11.58 -7.97
N GLU A 107 7.72 -12.15 -8.93
CA GLU A 107 7.15 -12.97 -10.02
C GLU A 107 6.51 -14.27 -9.53
N ARG A 108 6.85 -14.73 -8.31
CA ARG A 108 6.32 -15.97 -7.71
C ARG A 108 5.07 -15.76 -6.86
N VAL A 109 4.69 -14.50 -6.59
CA VAL A 109 3.48 -14.21 -5.81
C VAL A 109 2.26 -14.81 -6.50
N PRO A 110 1.36 -15.54 -5.82
CA PRO A 110 0.22 -16.21 -6.46
C PRO A 110 -0.59 -15.28 -7.36
N VAL A 111 -1.02 -14.13 -6.87
CA VAL A 111 -1.75 -13.12 -7.65
C VAL A 111 -0.99 -11.81 -7.68
N LEU A 112 -0.70 -11.33 -8.89
CA LEU A 112 -0.06 -10.03 -9.14
C LEU A 112 -0.99 -9.16 -9.97
N LEU A 113 -1.38 -8.01 -9.42
CA LEU A 113 -2.29 -7.05 -10.06
C LEU A 113 -1.55 -5.73 -10.27
N ILE A 114 -1.70 -5.15 -11.46
CA ILE A 114 -1.37 -3.74 -11.71
C ILE A 114 -2.67 -2.97 -11.78
N VAL A 115 -2.90 -2.09 -10.83
CA VAL A 115 -4.03 -1.17 -10.85
C VAL A 115 -3.62 0.06 -11.64
N VAL A 116 -4.39 0.36 -12.67
CA VAL A 116 -4.17 1.51 -13.53
C VAL A 116 -5.38 2.44 -13.49
N VAL A 117 -5.17 3.70 -13.86
CA VAL A 117 -6.21 4.73 -13.82
C VAL A 117 -6.19 5.60 -15.06
N ASP A 118 -7.38 5.89 -15.59
CA ASP A 118 -7.57 6.93 -16.58
C ASP A 118 -7.54 8.30 -15.88
N LEU A 119 -6.48 9.06 -16.13
CA LEU A 119 -6.27 10.37 -15.50
C LEU A 119 -7.37 11.38 -15.86
N THR A 120 -8.06 11.20 -17.00
CA THR A 120 -9.16 12.08 -17.41
C THR A 120 -10.43 11.90 -16.55
N GLN A 121 -10.53 10.79 -15.83
CA GLN A 121 -11.65 10.48 -14.95
C GLN A 121 -11.44 11.00 -13.51
N LEU A 122 -10.27 11.57 -13.21
CA LEU A 122 -9.97 12.06 -11.88
C LEU A 122 -10.43 13.51 -11.67
N ALA A 123 -11.09 13.76 -10.55
CA ALA A 123 -11.39 15.12 -10.09
C ALA A 123 -10.26 15.58 -9.15
N VAL A 124 -9.26 16.25 -9.69
CA VAL A 124 -8.10 16.75 -8.92
C VAL A 124 -8.36 18.19 -8.50
N THR A 125 -9.25 18.38 -7.53
CA THR A 125 -9.74 19.71 -7.11
C THR A 125 -8.68 20.57 -6.42
N ASP A 126 -7.56 19.98 -6.02
CA ASP A 126 -6.44 20.66 -5.38
C ASP A 126 -5.23 20.89 -6.32
N ASN A 127 -5.45 20.76 -7.63
CA ASN A 127 -4.38 20.92 -8.63
C ASN A 127 -3.81 22.34 -8.73
N GLY A 128 -4.56 23.37 -8.32
CA GLY A 128 -4.12 24.76 -8.34
C GLY A 128 -3.42 25.23 -7.04
N LEU A 129 -3.22 24.36 -6.06
CA LEU A 129 -2.56 24.70 -4.80
C LEU A 129 -1.05 24.60 -4.92
N THR A 130 -0.32 25.38 -4.12
CA THR A 130 1.15 25.39 -4.10
C THR A 130 1.75 24.15 -3.46
N ARG A 131 1.00 23.43 -2.63
CA ARG A 131 1.41 22.13 -2.08
C ARG A 131 1.16 20.98 -3.06
N GLN A 132 1.78 19.83 -2.79
CA GLN A 132 1.52 18.61 -3.55
C GLN A 132 0.03 18.24 -3.52
N SER A 133 -0.51 17.87 -4.69
CA SER A 133 -1.86 17.34 -4.81
C SER A 133 -1.99 15.97 -4.14
N ILE A 134 -3.07 15.76 -3.41
CA ILE A 134 -3.41 14.48 -2.77
C ILE A 134 -4.78 13.95 -3.21
N VAL A 135 -5.63 14.82 -3.77
CA VAL A 135 -7.04 14.49 -4.08
C VAL A 135 -7.15 13.52 -5.26
N GLY A 136 -6.20 13.53 -6.20
CA GLY A 136 -6.20 12.61 -7.33
C GLY A 136 -6.30 11.13 -6.92
N GLY A 137 -5.69 10.75 -5.79
CA GLY A 137 -5.76 9.38 -5.24
C GLY A 137 -7.11 9.00 -4.63
N ALA A 138 -7.97 9.94 -4.31
CA ALA A 138 -9.24 9.69 -3.60
C ALA A 138 -10.21 8.79 -4.38
N SER A 139 -10.16 8.81 -5.72
CA SER A 139 -10.99 7.95 -6.57
C SER A 139 -10.33 6.61 -6.94
N ILE A 140 -9.13 6.31 -6.42
CA ILE A 140 -8.37 5.10 -6.78
C ILE A 140 -8.06 4.26 -5.54
N TYR A 141 -7.47 4.85 -4.50
CA TYR A 141 -7.01 4.08 -3.34
C TYR A 141 -8.13 3.47 -2.49
N PRO A 142 -9.37 4.00 -2.43
CA PRO A 142 -10.48 3.27 -1.84
C PRO A 142 -10.77 1.93 -2.55
N PHE A 143 -10.67 1.88 -3.89
CA PHE A 143 -10.80 0.65 -4.65
C PHE A 143 -9.66 -0.34 -4.33
N VAL A 144 -8.42 0.13 -4.31
CA VAL A 144 -7.25 -0.69 -3.90
C VAL A 144 -7.42 -1.21 -2.47
N GLN A 145 -7.88 -0.38 -1.56
CA GLN A 145 -8.16 -0.80 -0.18
C GLN A 145 -9.26 -1.86 -0.10
N ASN A 146 -10.32 -1.71 -0.90
CA ASN A 146 -11.39 -2.71 -0.97
C ASN A 146 -10.89 -4.06 -1.50
N ILE A 147 -9.95 -4.08 -2.47
CA ILE A 147 -9.29 -5.33 -2.91
C ILE A 147 -8.63 -6.03 -1.72
N LEU A 148 -7.84 -5.31 -0.92
CA LEU A 148 -7.16 -5.88 0.24
C LEU A 148 -8.13 -6.36 1.33
N LEU A 149 -9.19 -5.59 1.58
CA LEU A 149 -10.20 -5.95 2.59
C LEU A 149 -11.00 -7.17 2.16
N SER A 150 -11.43 -7.22 0.89
CA SER A 150 -12.17 -8.35 0.33
C SER A 150 -11.32 -9.62 0.29
N ALA A 151 -10.05 -9.50 -0.14
CA ALA A 151 -9.10 -10.60 -0.09
C ALA A 151 -8.92 -11.14 1.34
N ASN A 152 -8.76 -10.24 2.32
CA ASN A 152 -8.64 -10.65 3.72
C ASN A 152 -9.91 -11.32 4.26
N ALA A 153 -11.09 -10.84 3.89
CA ALA A 153 -12.37 -11.46 4.26
C ALA A 153 -12.54 -12.88 3.68
N MET A 154 -11.86 -13.16 2.57
CA MET A 154 -11.86 -14.46 1.88
C MET A 154 -10.64 -15.34 2.24
N GLY A 155 -9.93 -15.02 3.32
CA GLY A 155 -8.80 -15.81 3.83
C GLY A 155 -7.46 -15.54 3.15
N LEU A 156 -7.37 -14.57 2.22
CA LEU A 156 -6.14 -14.19 1.58
C LEU A 156 -5.41 -13.09 2.36
N GLY A 157 -4.10 -13.04 2.21
CA GLY A 157 -3.28 -11.90 2.59
C GLY A 157 -2.92 -11.07 1.37
N GLY A 158 -2.52 -9.80 1.61
CA GLY A 158 -2.07 -8.98 0.51
C GLY A 158 -1.26 -7.76 0.94
N VAL A 159 -0.65 -7.14 -0.05
CA VAL A 159 0.04 -5.86 0.11
C VAL A 159 -0.16 -4.99 -1.11
N VAL A 160 -0.35 -3.70 -0.89
CA VAL A 160 -0.25 -2.67 -1.91
C VAL A 160 1.14 -2.03 -1.86
N THR A 161 1.70 -1.76 -3.02
CA THR A 161 2.94 -1.01 -3.17
C THR A 161 2.84 -0.05 -4.36
N THR A 162 3.36 1.16 -4.17
CA THR A 162 3.33 2.21 -5.19
C THR A 162 4.71 2.49 -5.80
N VAL A 163 5.78 1.87 -5.30
CA VAL A 163 7.14 2.12 -5.82
C VAL A 163 7.30 1.77 -7.29
N ILE A 164 6.45 0.87 -7.82
CA ILE A 164 6.44 0.49 -9.23
C ILE A 164 6.07 1.65 -10.16
N THR A 165 5.36 2.66 -9.68
CA THR A 165 4.99 3.85 -10.46
C THR A 165 6.22 4.62 -10.96
N ARG A 166 7.35 4.48 -10.30
CA ARG A 166 8.63 5.08 -10.73
C ARG A 166 9.14 4.48 -12.05
N GLN A 167 8.65 3.32 -12.44
CA GLN A 167 9.01 2.63 -13.68
C GLN A 167 7.89 2.70 -14.72
N GLU A 168 6.92 3.59 -14.55
CA GLU A 168 5.75 3.67 -15.42
C GLU A 168 6.12 3.81 -16.91
N GLU A 169 7.03 4.73 -17.25
CA GLU A 169 7.40 4.95 -18.65
C GLU A 169 8.09 3.72 -19.28
N ALA A 170 8.88 2.96 -18.50
CA ALA A 170 9.49 1.72 -18.97
C ALA A 170 8.47 0.57 -19.09
N LEU A 171 7.48 0.52 -18.21
CA LEU A 171 6.45 -0.50 -18.20
C LEU A 171 5.30 -0.21 -19.16
N ARG A 172 5.10 1.03 -19.57
CA ARG A 172 4.02 1.45 -20.47
C ARG A 172 3.94 0.62 -21.76
N PRO A 173 5.01 0.43 -22.54
CA PRO A 173 4.97 -0.39 -23.74
C PRO A 173 4.72 -1.87 -23.44
N VAL A 174 5.30 -2.39 -22.34
CA VAL A 174 5.17 -3.79 -21.93
C VAL A 174 3.74 -4.13 -21.54
N LEU A 175 3.10 -3.22 -20.80
CA LEU A 175 1.69 -3.33 -20.39
C LEU A 175 0.71 -2.86 -21.48
N ARG A 176 1.22 -2.36 -22.63
CA ARG A 176 0.42 -1.72 -23.68
C ARG A 176 -0.51 -0.63 -23.12
N LEU A 177 -0.01 0.13 -22.16
CA LEU A 177 -0.78 1.14 -21.44
C LEU A 177 -0.86 2.42 -22.26
N PRO A 178 -2.06 2.78 -22.80
CA PRO A 178 -2.19 3.99 -23.61
C PRO A 178 -2.16 5.25 -22.73
N ARG A 179 -1.83 6.41 -23.31
CA ARG A 179 -2.12 7.68 -22.65
C ARG A 179 -3.62 7.97 -22.78
N PRO A 180 -4.29 8.54 -21.77
CA PRO A 180 -3.77 9.14 -20.52
C PRO A 180 -3.76 8.20 -19.30
N TRP A 181 -3.70 6.89 -19.49
CA TRP A 181 -3.65 5.94 -18.37
C TRP A 181 -2.32 5.97 -17.63
N ALA A 182 -2.38 5.79 -16.31
CA ALA A 182 -1.23 5.74 -15.42
C ALA A 182 -1.28 4.51 -14.49
N ILE A 183 -0.11 4.07 -14.02
CA ILE A 183 -0.02 3.02 -12.99
C ILE A 183 -0.31 3.66 -11.63
N ALA A 184 -1.32 3.19 -10.92
CA ALA A 184 -1.65 3.65 -9.58
C ALA A 184 -0.98 2.83 -8.48
N ALA A 185 -0.98 1.50 -8.63
CA ALA A 185 -0.42 0.59 -7.64
C ALA A 185 -0.14 -0.79 -8.22
N LEU A 186 0.72 -1.53 -7.54
CA LEU A 186 0.85 -2.98 -7.63
C LEU A 186 0.22 -3.59 -6.38
N VAL A 187 -0.62 -4.60 -6.55
CA VAL A 187 -1.21 -5.39 -5.45
C VAL A 187 -0.77 -6.84 -5.61
N ALA A 188 -0.19 -7.39 -4.54
CA ALA A 188 0.18 -8.79 -4.43
C ALA A 188 -0.78 -9.49 -3.47
N LEU A 189 -1.36 -10.63 -3.88
CA LEU A 189 -2.27 -11.43 -3.05
C LEU A 189 -1.85 -12.90 -3.06
N GLY A 190 -2.17 -13.59 -1.96
CA GLY A 190 -1.93 -15.03 -1.82
C GLY A 190 -2.36 -15.53 -0.44
N HIS A 191 -2.26 -16.82 -0.20
CA HIS A 191 -2.42 -17.37 1.14
C HIS A 191 -1.20 -17.00 1.99
N PRO A 192 -1.37 -16.34 3.15
CA PRO A 192 -0.24 -15.89 3.95
C PRO A 192 0.46 -17.07 4.63
N VAL A 193 1.79 -17.14 4.55
CA VAL A 193 2.59 -18.13 5.32
C VAL A 193 2.36 -17.95 6.81
N ARG A 194 2.19 -16.70 7.26
CA ARG A 194 1.86 -16.36 8.65
C ARG A 194 0.71 -15.35 8.65
N PRO A 195 -0.44 -15.70 9.23
CA PRO A 195 -1.57 -14.78 9.33
C PRO A 195 -1.22 -13.60 10.23
N VAL A 196 -1.69 -12.43 9.87
CA VAL A 196 -1.55 -11.22 10.68
C VAL A 196 -2.42 -11.34 11.93
N ARG A 197 -1.79 -11.37 13.10
CA ARG A 197 -2.50 -11.53 14.40
C ARG A 197 -2.75 -10.21 15.11
N ARG A 198 -1.86 -9.25 14.95
CA ARG A 198 -1.94 -7.95 15.65
C ARG A 198 -1.33 -6.84 14.79
N LEU A 199 -2.00 -5.71 14.76
CA LEU A 199 -1.50 -4.48 14.15
C LEU A 199 -1.36 -3.41 15.22
N SER A 200 -0.21 -2.74 15.25
CA SER A 200 -0.03 -1.53 16.04
C SER A 200 -0.60 -0.33 15.29
N ARG A 201 -1.37 0.49 15.95
CA ARG A 201 -1.90 1.77 15.44
C ARG A 201 -1.89 2.77 16.59
N ARG A 202 -1.81 4.04 16.24
CA ARG A 202 -2.01 5.12 17.20
C ARG A 202 -3.43 5.08 17.75
N GLU A 203 -3.60 5.54 18.99
CA GLU A 203 -4.92 5.72 19.59
C GLU A 203 -5.69 6.83 18.86
N VAL A 204 -7.01 6.75 18.89
CA VAL A 204 -7.87 7.71 18.17
C VAL A 204 -7.61 9.14 18.65
N SER A 205 -7.41 9.35 19.94
CA SER A 205 -7.10 10.65 20.53
C SER A 205 -5.78 11.28 20.07
N GLU A 206 -4.86 10.47 19.51
CA GLU A 206 -3.57 10.98 19.01
C GLU A 206 -3.65 11.60 17.60
N PHE A 207 -4.75 11.37 16.88
CA PHE A 207 -4.90 11.86 15.51
C PHE A 207 -6.26 12.52 15.23
N THR A 208 -7.07 12.72 16.27
CA THR A 208 -8.37 13.40 16.15
C THR A 208 -8.41 14.62 17.08
N VAL A 209 -8.95 15.71 16.58
CA VAL A 209 -9.14 16.95 17.32
C VAL A 209 -10.54 17.51 17.02
N ILE A 210 -11.10 18.24 17.96
CA ILE A 210 -12.42 18.85 17.83
C ILE A 210 -12.25 20.26 17.26
N ASP A 211 -13.08 20.61 16.29
CA ASP A 211 -13.27 21.91 15.66
C ASP A 211 -12.07 22.44 14.83
N HIS A 212 -10.86 22.44 15.36
CA HIS A 212 -9.68 22.98 14.67
C HIS A 212 -8.40 22.18 15.01
N PHE A 213 -7.35 22.34 14.19
CA PHE A 213 -6.11 21.53 14.27
C PHE A 213 -5.42 21.56 15.65
N LYS A 214 -5.63 22.60 16.45
CA LYS A 214 -5.14 22.73 17.83
C LYS A 214 -6.24 22.51 18.88
N GLY A 215 -7.37 21.94 18.50
CA GLY A 215 -8.48 21.62 19.38
C GLY A 215 -8.16 20.48 20.37
N LEU A 216 -9.07 20.24 21.28
CA LEU A 216 -8.95 19.13 22.20
C LEU A 216 -9.09 17.78 21.46
N PRO A 217 -8.35 16.73 21.85
CA PRO A 217 -8.50 15.42 21.25
C PRO A 217 -9.90 14.84 21.50
N LEU A 218 -10.45 14.12 20.51
CA LEU A 218 -11.65 13.34 20.70
C LEU A 218 -11.33 12.13 21.60
N VAL A 219 -11.97 12.09 22.77
CA VAL A 219 -11.83 10.97 23.72
C VAL A 219 -13.15 10.20 23.83
N PRO A 220 -13.10 8.88 24.11
CA PRO A 220 -14.32 8.11 24.29
C PRO A 220 -15.08 8.59 25.51
N GLY A 221 -16.41 8.74 25.38
CA GLY A 221 -17.29 9.03 26.52
C GLY A 221 -17.41 7.83 27.46
N PRO A 222 -17.96 8.03 28.68
CA PRO A 222 -18.26 6.95 29.60
C PRO A 222 -19.13 5.88 28.92
N GLY A 223 -18.71 4.59 29.02
CA GLY A 223 -19.45 3.46 28.40
C GLY A 223 -19.15 3.21 26.92
N SER A 224 -18.18 3.88 26.31
CA SER A 224 -17.79 3.62 24.93
C SER A 224 -17.14 2.22 24.78
N PRO A 225 -17.44 1.45 23.71
CA PRO A 225 -16.85 0.13 23.47
C PRO A 225 -15.31 0.13 23.32
N ALA A 226 -14.68 1.29 23.17
CA ALA A 226 -13.22 1.43 23.13
C ALA A 226 -12.56 1.23 24.50
N SER A 227 -13.28 1.41 25.62
CA SER A 227 -12.71 1.28 26.98
C SER A 227 -12.53 -0.17 27.45
N THR A 228 -13.16 -1.15 26.79
CA THR A 228 -13.09 -2.57 27.20
C THR A 228 -11.93 -3.36 26.57
N HIS A 229 -11.15 -2.79 25.66
CA HIS A 229 -10.07 -3.50 24.96
C HIS A 229 -8.66 -3.23 25.50
N THR A 230 -8.50 -2.33 26.46
CA THR A 230 -7.17 -1.97 27.03
C THR A 230 -6.71 -2.94 28.14
N GLU A 231 -7.59 -3.74 28.72
CA GLU A 231 -7.25 -4.59 29.88
C GLU A 231 -6.82 -6.03 29.57
N LEU A 232 -6.95 -6.50 28.31
CA LEU A 232 -6.58 -7.88 27.95
C LEU A 232 -5.15 -7.99 27.39
N GLY A 233 -4.13 -7.54 28.12
CA GLY A 233 -2.76 -7.74 27.61
C GLY A 233 -1.61 -7.11 28.38
N ARG A 234 -1.78 -6.78 29.64
CA ARG A 234 -0.63 -6.54 30.54
C ARG A 234 -0.43 -7.75 31.43
N GLU A 235 0.34 -8.74 30.98
CA GLU A 235 1.03 -9.61 31.93
C GLU A 235 2.12 -8.78 32.64
N PRO A 236 2.22 -8.86 33.98
CA PRO A 236 3.28 -8.18 34.70
C PRO A 236 4.63 -8.83 34.34
N ALA A 237 5.57 -8.00 33.90
CA ALA A 237 6.94 -8.41 33.68
C ALA A 237 7.46 -9.03 34.99
N GLY A 238 7.67 -10.35 34.98
CA GLY A 238 8.24 -11.11 36.07
C GLY A 238 9.61 -10.53 36.46
N ARG A 239 9.75 -10.11 37.71
CA ARG A 239 11.03 -9.80 38.34
C ARG A 239 11.87 -11.09 38.37
N GLY A 240 12.77 -11.23 37.43
CA GLY A 240 13.83 -12.25 37.45
C GLY A 240 14.88 -11.86 38.42
N GLY A 241 14.95 -12.59 39.54
CA GLY A 241 15.91 -12.41 40.60
C GLY A 241 17.35 -12.71 40.17
N GLN A 242 18.24 -11.92 40.70
CA GLN A 242 19.66 -12.24 40.85
C GLN A 242 19.86 -13.56 41.60
N ARG A 243 20.72 -14.44 41.10
CA ARG A 243 21.66 -15.22 41.96
C ARG A 243 22.79 -15.85 41.13
N LYS A 244 23.99 -15.47 41.53
CA LYS A 244 25.32 -16.10 41.50
C LYS A 244 25.92 -16.43 40.13
#